data_d84c12e6ca59c9df374c264910d0629f
#
_entry.id   d84c12e6ca59c9df374c264910d0629f
#
_cell.length_a   1.000
_cell.length_b   1.000
_cell.length_c   1.000
_cell.angle_alpha   90.00
_cell.angle_beta   90.00
_cell.angle_gamma   90.00
#
_symmetry.space_group_name_H-M   'P 1'
#
loop_
_entity.id
_entity.type
_entity.pdbx_description
1 polymer ?
#
loop_
_entity_poly.entity_id
_entity_poly.type
_entity_poly.pdbx_seq_one_letter_code
_entity_poly.pdbx_strand_id
1 'polypeptide(L)'
;MKNLCLAFVLLLSFTWVQAQTASESRTLKAFDQVLVSNSIEAEFVRGDQHEIEITASGIGLGEILTEVDKRKLEIKVSGSNPKSSSVKVKVTYTKLDVVEVETGARAFFRDPLESKTVSLSVATNGYLEAEVKAGELKLEAKTNSKMYVKGSADDLDYNAFTNAEIDGENLVVKNANVRTNTNAFGTFEVLESLKGTAATRGRIKYKGDPDKIDVKESIGGVIEEF
;
A
#
# COMPACT_ATOMS: atom_id res chain seq x y z
N MET A 1 -39.07 -67.80 -16.24
CA MET A 1 -37.93 -66.98 -16.80
C MET A 1 -37.99 -65.63 -16.13
N LYS A 2 -37.12 -65.41 -15.16
CA LYS A 2 -37.12 -64.20 -14.32
C LYS A 2 -36.08 -63.25 -14.88
N ASN A 3 -36.50 -62.07 -15.35
CA ASN A 3 -35.63 -61.01 -15.77
C ASN A 3 -35.09 -60.26 -14.55
N LEU A 4 -33.81 -60.40 -14.28
CA LEU A 4 -33.11 -59.64 -13.23
C LEU A 4 -32.61 -58.33 -13.83
N CYS A 5 -33.31 -57.24 -13.59
CA CYS A 5 -32.85 -55.88 -13.90
C CYS A 5 -31.79 -55.46 -12.89
N LEU A 6 -30.53 -55.43 -13.29
CA LEU A 6 -29.42 -54.92 -12.49
C LEU A 6 -29.41 -53.36 -12.65
N ALA A 7 -29.94 -52.68 -11.66
CA ALA A 7 -29.86 -51.21 -11.58
C ALA A 7 -28.46 -50.81 -11.12
N PHE A 8 -27.63 -50.30 -12.05
CA PHE A 8 -26.33 -49.74 -11.76
C PHE A 8 -26.51 -48.31 -11.25
N VAL A 9 -26.55 -48.16 -9.94
CA VAL A 9 -26.57 -46.82 -9.30
C VAL A 9 -25.19 -46.23 -9.38
N LEU A 10 -24.97 -45.33 -10.34
CA LEU A 10 -23.77 -44.48 -10.42
C LEU A 10 -23.84 -43.45 -9.30
N LEU A 11 -23.20 -43.70 -8.18
CA LEU A 11 -22.95 -42.70 -7.14
C LEU A 11 -21.94 -41.68 -7.68
N LEU A 12 -22.44 -40.57 -8.24
CA LEU A 12 -21.66 -39.37 -8.52
C LEU A 12 -21.28 -38.76 -7.17
N SER A 13 -20.11 -39.15 -6.65
CA SER A 13 -19.45 -38.45 -5.56
C SER A 13 -19.03 -37.06 -6.07
N PHE A 14 -19.88 -36.07 -5.86
CA PHE A 14 -19.46 -34.65 -5.96
C PHE A 14 -18.47 -34.38 -4.85
N THR A 15 -17.18 -34.52 -5.14
CA THR A 15 -16.14 -33.94 -4.29
C THR A 15 -16.24 -32.43 -4.41
N TRP A 16 -16.81 -31.81 -3.42
CA TRP A 16 -16.72 -30.35 -3.26
C TRP A 16 -15.25 -30.05 -2.98
N VAL A 17 -14.54 -29.59 -4.01
CA VAL A 17 -13.22 -28.98 -3.83
C VAL A 17 -13.46 -27.64 -3.17
N GLN A 18 -13.51 -27.63 -1.84
CA GLN A 18 -13.43 -26.40 -1.09
C GLN A 18 -11.99 -25.89 -1.24
N ALA A 19 -11.83 -24.69 -1.75
CA ALA A 19 -10.54 -24.00 -1.70
C ALA A 19 -10.13 -23.93 -0.23
N GLN A 20 -9.18 -24.79 0.16
CA GLN A 20 -8.76 -24.95 1.55
C GLN A 20 -8.04 -23.66 1.96
N THR A 21 -8.63 -22.90 2.86
CA THR A 21 -7.97 -21.75 3.49
C THR A 21 -7.01 -22.30 4.55
N ALA A 22 -5.76 -21.95 4.44
CA ALA A 22 -4.71 -22.28 5.41
C ALA A 22 -4.27 -21.02 6.15
N SER A 23 -3.92 -21.17 7.43
CA SER A 23 -3.42 -20.08 8.26
C SER A 23 -2.18 -20.49 9.04
N GLU A 24 -1.27 -19.54 9.25
CA GLU A 24 -0.02 -19.71 9.97
C GLU A 24 0.39 -18.40 10.64
N SER A 25 0.94 -18.48 11.86
CA SER A 25 1.60 -17.35 12.53
C SER A 25 3.11 -17.55 12.56
N ARG A 26 3.86 -16.48 12.31
CA ARG A 26 5.32 -16.48 12.35
C ARG A 26 5.81 -15.33 13.23
N THR A 27 6.71 -15.61 14.15
CA THR A 27 7.47 -14.58 14.87
C THR A 27 8.55 -14.04 13.95
N LEU A 28 8.69 -12.72 13.89
CA LEU A 28 9.64 -12.03 13.03
C LEU A 28 10.80 -11.44 13.83
N LYS A 29 11.95 -11.29 13.19
CA LYS A 29 13.01 -10.43 13.72
C LYS A 29 12.54 -8.98 13.72
N ALA A 30 13.15 -8.13 14.56
CA ALA A 30 12.82 -6.70 14.60
C ALA A 30 13.06 -6.00 13.25
N PHE A 31 12.07 -5.22 12.81
CA PHE A 31 12.12 -4.42 11.59
C PHE A 31 11.49 -3.03 11.81
N ASP A 32 11.87 -2.07 10.99
CA ASP A 32 11.32 -0.73 10.91
C ASP A 32 11.02 -0.31 9.46
N GLN A 33 11.24 -1.23 8.53
CA GLN A 33 10.92 -1.06 7.12
C GLN A 33 10.15 -2.29 6.62
N VAL A 34 9.23 -2.08 5.69
CA VAL A 34 8.44 -3.18 5.10
C VAL A 34 8.26 -2.98 3.61
N LEU A 35 8.36 -4.08 2.86
CA LEU A 35 7.94 -4.19 1.47
C LEU A 35 6.85 -5.25 1.35
N VAL A 36 5.71 -4.87 0.77
CA VAL A 36 4.62 -5.81 0.43
C VAL A 36 4.44 -5.83 -1.08
N SER A 37 4.45 -7.01 -1.67
CA SER A 37 4.31 -7.17 -3.12
C SER A 37 3.43 -8.36 -3.55
N ASN A 38 3.25 -8.55 -4.87
CA ASN A 38 2.56 -9.68 -5.46
C ASN A 38 1.08 -9.85 -5.04
N SER A 39 0.30 -8.76 -5.09
CA SER A 39 -1.15 -8.78 -4.83
C SER A 39 -1.53 -9.29 -3.43
N ILE A 40 -0.63 -9.19 -2.46
CA ILE A 40 -0.90 -9.50 -1.05
C ILE A 40 -1.69 -8.35 -0.43
N GLU A 41 -2.73 -8.68 0.35
CA GLU A 41 -3.43 -7.72 1.21
C GLU A 41 -2.85 -7.79 2.63
N ALA A 42 -2.27 -6.68 3.10
CA ALA A 42 -1.61 -6.59 4.38
C ALA A 42 -2.31 -5.58 5.30
N GLU A 43 -2.69 -6.02 6.50
CA GLU A 43 -3.16 -5.18 7.59
C GLU A 43 -2.02 -4.99 8.59
N PHE A 44 -1.75 -3.75 9.01
CA PHE A 44 -0.71 -3.41 9.96
C PHE A 44 -1.31 -2.88 11.25
N VAL A 45 -0.89 -3.47 12.38
CA VAL A 45 -1.37 -3.11 13.73
C VAL A 45 -0.16 -2.86 14.63
N ARG A 46 -0.16 -1.75 15.37
CA ARG A 46 0.91 -1.48 16.33
C ARG A 46 0.76 -2.40 17.55
N GLY A 47 1.87 -2.94 18.04
CA GLY A 47 1.93 -3.78 19.24
C GLY A 47 3.33 -3.84 19.81
N ASP A 48 3.55 -4.76 20.75
CA ASP A 48 4.81 -4.88 21.49
C ASP A 48 5.77 -5.92 20.88
N GLN A 49 5.35 -6.65 19.86
CA GLN A 49 6.10 -7.73 19.24
C GLN A 49 6.12 -7.58 17.72
N HIS A 50 7.01 -8.31 17.07
CA HIS A 50 7.06 -8.44 15.61
C HIS A 50 6.53 -9.81 15.22
N GLU A 51 5.34 -9.86 14.65
CA GLU A 51 4.64 -11.08 14.28
C GLU A 51 3.86 -10.88 12.97
N ILE A 52 3.66 -11.96 12.25
CA ILE A 52 2.78 -11.99 11.08
C ILE A 52 1.84 -13.19 11.15
N GLU A 53 0.55 -12.92 11.02
CA GLU A 53 -0.49 -13.93 10.81
C GLU A 53 -0.79 -13.98 9.30
N ILE A 54 -0.69 -15.15 8.70
CA ILE A 54 -0.89 -15.37 7.26
C ILE A 54 -2.15 -16.19 7.08
N THR A 55 -3.04 -15.76 6.19
CA THR A 55 -4.20 -16.53 5.73
C THR A 55 -4.17 -16.60 4.21
N ALA A 56 -4.14 -17.83 3.68
CA ALA A 56 -4.02 -18.06 2.25
C ALA A 56 -5.03 -19.07 1.74
N SER A 57 -5.52 -18.86 0.53
CA SER A 57 -6.32 -19.83 -0.21
C SER A 57 -5.85 -19.89 -1.66
N GLY A 58 -5.87 -21.09 -2.25
CA GLY A 58 -5.43 -21.33 -3.63
C GLY A 58 -3.90 -21.26 -3.84
N ILE A 59 -3.13 -21.16 -2.75
CA ILE A 59 -1.66 -21.16 -2.74
C ILE A 59 -1.17 -21.75 -1.41
N GLY A 60 -0.02 -22.45 -1.45
CA GLY A 60 0.59 -23.02 -0.24
C GLY A 60 1.24 -21.96 0.65
N LEU A 61 1.16 -22.13 1.98
CA LEU A 61 1.80 -21.21 2.93
C LEU A 61 3.32 -21.12 2.74
N GLY A 62 3.97 -22.19 2.30
CA GLY A 62 5.41 -22.21 2.00
C GLY A 62 5.83 -21.33 0.81
N GLU A 63 4.88 -20.94 -0.06
CA GLU A 63 5.14 -20.01 -1.17
C GLU A 63 5.11 -18.53 -0.72
N ILE A 64 4.68 -18.28 0.52
CA ILE A 64 4.60 -16.91 1.05
C ILE A 64 5.86 -16.65 1.87
N LEU A 65 6.72 -15.81 1.31
CA LEU A 65 8.00 -15.43 1.91
C LEU A 65 7.80 -14.23 2.84
N THR A 66 8.37 -14.32 4.04
CA THR A 66 8.31 -13.29 5.09
C THR A 66 9.69 -13.17 5.73
N GLU A 67 10.63 -12.59 5.00
CA GLU A 67 12.03 -12.50 5.42
C GLU A 67 12.36 -11.12 5.97
N VAL A 68 13.15 -11.08 7.05
CA VAL A 68 13.70 -9.82 7.58
C VAL A 68 15.20 -9.79 7.36
N ASP A 69 15.64 -8.90 6.46
CA ASP A 69 17.05 -8.58 6.24
C ASP A 69 17.30 -7.09 6.49
N LYS A 70 18.38 -6.77 7.23
CA LYS A 70 18.76 -5.38 7.55
C LYS A 70 17.61 -4.50 8.04
N ARG A 71 16.75 -5.07 8.91
CA ARG A 71 15.54 -4.42 9.46
C ARG A 71 14.43 -4.15 8.45
N LYS A 72 14.50 -4.67 7.23
CA LYS A 72 13.43 -4.61 6.24
C LYS A 72 12.72 -5.97 6.18
N LEU A 73 11.42 -5.98 6.49
CA LEU A 73 10.54 -7.12 6.27
C LEU A 73 10.08 -7.14 4.82
N GLU A 74 10.34 -8.21 4.11
CA GLU A 74 9.82 -8.45 2.77
C GLU A 74 8.69 -9.49 2.82
N ILE A 75 7.50 -9.11 2.32
CA ILE A 75 6.32 -9.99 2.24
C ILE A 75 5.96 -10.15 0.77
N LYS A 76 6.19 -11.34 0.24
CA LYS A 76 5.93 -11.64 -1.18
C LYS A 76 5.56 -13.09 -1.42
N VAL A 77 5.02 -13.38 -2.60
CA VAL A 77 4.83 -14.76 -3.08
C VAL A 77 6.07 -15.18 -3.87
N SER A 78 6.53 -16.42 -3.63
CA SER A 78 7.60 -17.05 -4.42
C SER A 78 7.09 -17.32 -5.84
N GLY A 79 7.64 -16.60 -6.82
CA GLY A 79 7.20 -16.71 -8.21
C GLY A 79 5.95 -15.84 -8.50
N SER A 80 5.03 -16.35 -9.32
CA SER A 80 3.81 -15.62 -9.67
C SER A 80 2.65 -16.03 -8.78
N ASN A 81 1.92 -15.04 -8.27
CA ASN A 81 0.69 -15.27 -7.51
C ASN A 81 -0.44 -15.72 -8.46
N PRO A 82 -1.00 -16.94 -8.32
CA PRO A 82 -2.10 -17.38 -9.17
C PRO A 82 -3.31 -16.45 -9.06
N LYS A 83 -3.97 -16.14 -10.17
CA LYS A 83 -5.14 -15.23 -10.18
C LYS A 83 -6.31 -15.70 -9.29
N SER A 84 -6.39 -16.99 -9.04
CA SER A 84 -7.42 -17.61 -8.17
C SER A 84 -7.01 -17.70 -6.71
N SER A 85 -5.80 -17.27 -6.36
CA SER A 85 -5.33 -17.27 -4.96
C SER A 85 -5.70 -15.98 -4.25
N SER A 86 -5.79 -16.05 -2.93
CA SER A 86 -5.92 -14.92 -2.03
C SER A 86 -4.94 -15.08 -0.89
N VAL A 87 -4.14 -14.05 -0.65
CA VAL A 87 -3.19 -13.98 0.46
C VAL A 87 -3.49 -12.75 1.27
N LYS A 88 -3.85 -12.95 2.54
CA LYS A 88 -4.04 -11.88 3.51
C LYS A 88 -3.07 -12.07 4.66
N VAL A 89 -2.47 -10.98 5.10
CA VAL A 89 -1.56 -10.99 6.23
C VAL A 89 -1.94 -9.91 7.23
N LYS A 90 -1.79 -10.23 8.51
CA LYS A 90 -1.86 -9.23 9.58
C LYS A 90 -0.48 -9.15 10.21
N VAL A 91 0.10 -7.97 10.18
CA VAL A 91 1.46 -7.70 10.66
C VAL A 91 1.40 -6.87 11.92
N THR A 92 1.92 -7.41 13.02
CA THR A 92 2.12 -6.66 14.25
C THR A 92 3.53 -6.09 14.27
N TYR A 93 3.65 -4.79 14.52
CA TYR A 93 4.93 -4.06 14.50
C TYR A 93 5.05 -3.11 15.69
N THR A 94 6.27 -2.80 16.11
CA THR A 94 6.52 -1.83 17.20
C THR A 94 6.71 -0.42 16.66
N LYS A 95 7.43 -0.27 15.56
CA LYS A 95 7.70 0.99 14.86
C LYS A 95 7.92 0.72 13.38
N LEU A 96 7.43 1.63 12.53
CA LEU A 96 7.70 1.63 11.09
C LEU A 96 8.05 3.04 10.62
N ASP A 97 9.16 3.15 9.89
CA ASP A 97 9.66 4.38 9.31
C ASP A 97 9.54 4.37 7.77
N VAL A 98 9.62 3.17 7.15
CA VAL A 98 9.56 3.01 5.68
C VAL A 98 8.55 1.94 5.30
N VAL A 99 7.63 2.27 4.40
CA VAL A 99 6.63 1.36 3.85
C VAL A 99 6.68 1.41 2.32
N GLU A 100 6.86 0.27 1.70
CA GLU A 100 6.83 0.09 0.26
C GLU A 100 5.74 -0.91 -0.12
N VAL A 101 4.88 -0.55 -1.08
CA VAL A 101 3.79 -1.40 -1.57
C VAL A 101 3.79 -1.42 -3.08
N GLU A 102 3.91 -2.60 -3.67
CA GLU A 102 4.05 -2.69 -5.12
C GLU A 102 3.38 -3.93 -5.73
N THR A 103 3.34 -3.97 -7.05
CA THR A 103 2.89 -5.15 -7.81
C THR A 103 1.51 -5.62 -7.37
N GLY A 104 0.55 -4.67 -7.34
CA GLY A 104 -0.85 -4.94 -7.01
C GLY A 104 -1.12 -5.23 -5.53
N ALA A 105 -0.13 -5.14 -4.65
CA ALA A 105 -0.34 -5.33 -3.22
C ALA A 105 -1.14 -4.18 -2.59
N ARG A 106 -1.72 -4.45 -1.43
CA ARG A 106 -2.53 -3.48 -0.68
C ARG A 106 -2.09 -3.47 0.77
N ALA A 107 -1.91 -2.27 1.34
CA ALA A 107 -1.53 -2.11 2.75
C ALA A 107 -2.50 -1.16 3.47
N PHE A 108 -2.95 -1.57 4.65
CA PHE A 108 -3.88 -0.84 5.49
C PHE A 108 -3.31 -0.70 6.90
N PHE A 109 -3.12 0.52 7.36
CA PHE A 109 -2.63 0.81 8.70
C PHE A 109 -3.79 1.15 9.63
N ARG A 110 -3.88 0.45 10.77
CA ARG A 110 -4.92 0.68 11.79
C ARG A 110 -4.55 1.76 12.78
N ASP A 111 -3.26 1.92 13.01
CA ASP A 111 -2.71 2.90 13.94
C ASP A 111 -1.90 3.95 13.18
N PRO A 112 -1.84 5.20 13.66
CA PRO A 112 -1.02 6.23 13.06
C PRO A 112 0.47 5.83 13.02
N LEU A 113 1.13 6.10 11.89
CA LEU A 113 2.58 6.01 11.77
C LEU A 113 3.20 7.27 12.38
N GLU A 114 3.79 7.13 13.56
CA GLU A 114 4.40 8.24 14.29
C GLU A 114 5.91 8.10 14.34
N SER A 115 6.62 9.00 13.67
CA SER A 115 8.08 9.03 13.66
C SER A 115 8.60 10.42 13.28
N LYS A 116 9.89 10.67 13.55
CA LYS A 116 10.55 11.88 13.05
C LYS A 116 10.53 11.92 11.52
N THR A 117 10.77 10.79 10.86
CA THR A 117 10.75 10.66 9.40
C THR A 117 9.91 9.44 9.02
N VAL A 118 8.91 9.63 8.16
CA VAL A 118 8.08 8.57 7.57
C VAL A 118 8.23 8.61 6.06
N SER A 119 8.46 7.47 5.44
CA SER A 119 8.53 7.33 3.99
C SER A 119 7.53 6.28 3.50
N LEU A 120 6.58 6.69 2.66
CA LEU A 120 5.57 5.83 2.05
C LEU A 120 5.76 5.81 0.54
N SER A 121 5.93 4.64 -0.03
CA SER A 121 6.07 4.45 -1.48
C SER A 121 5.08 3.42 -2.00
N VAL A 122 4.39 3.75 -3.09
CA VAL A 122 3.45 2.85 -3.75
C VAL A 122 3.72 2.82 -5.24
N ALA A 123 3.83 1.63 -5.82
CA ALA A 123 4.14 1.48 -7.23
C ALA A 123 3.34 0.33 -7.90
N THR A 124 3.27 0.36 -9.21
CA THR A 124 2.80 -0.76 -10.04
C THR A 124 1.46 -1.34 -9.57
N ASN A 125 0.39 -0.52 -9.67
CA ASN A 125 -0.97 -0.85 -9.22
C ASN A 125 -1.09 -1.15 -7.70
N GLY A 126 -0.11 -0.75 -6.90
CA GLY A 126 -0.18 -0.86 -5.44
C GLY A 126 -1.20 0.10 -4.84
N TYR A 127 -1.63 -0.20 -3.62
CA TYR A 127 -2.58 0.59 -2.84
C TYR A 127 -2.13 0.71 -1.39
N LEU A 128 -2.16 1.91 -0.81
CA LEU A 128 -1.82 2.15 0.59
C LEU A 128 -2.81 3.11 1.24
N GLU A 129 -3.20 2.81 2.47
CA GLU A 129 -4.01 3.68 3.32
C GLU A 129 -3.36 3.81 4.69
N ALA A 130 -3.02 5.04 5.11
CA ALA A 130 -2.35 5.30 6.38
C ALA A 130 -2.72 6.66 6.99
N GLU A 131 -2.68 6.71 8.31
CA GLU A 131 -2.62 7.95 9.07
C GLU A 131 -1.18 8.20 9.50
N VAL A 132 -0.70 9.44 9.40
CA VAL A 132 0.70 9.80 9.71
C VAL A 132 0.79 10.97 10.67
N LYS A 133 1.83 10.95 11.51
CA LYS A 133 2.27 12.10 12.31
C LYS A 133 3.79 12.14 12.28
N ALA A 134 4.36 13.06 11.50
CA ALA A 134 5.79 13.06 11.21
C ALA A 134 6.39 14.48 11.29
N GLY A 135 7.69 14.56 11.50
CA GLY A 135 8.45 15.78 11.20
C GLY A 135 8.67 15.89 9.70
N GLU A 136 9.25 14.87 9.10
CA GLU A 136 9.48 14.77 7.65
C GLU A 136 8.64 13.62 7.07
N LEU A 137 7.82 13.91 6.07
CA LEU A 137 7.00 12.94 5.34
C LEU A 137 7.43 12.88 3.89
N LYS A 138 7.79 11.67 3.43
CA LYS A 138 8.04 11.41 2.01
C LYS A 138 6.94 10.53 1.44
N LEU A 139 6.28 11.02 0.40
CA LEU A 139 5.25 10.30 -0.34
C LEU A 139 5.71 10.09 -1.78
N GLU A 140 5.73 8.85 -2.23
CA GLU A 140 6.03 8.52 -3.61
C GLU A 140 4.98 7.56 -4.18
N ALA A 141 4.32 7.96 -5.28
CA ALA A 141 3.36 7.11 -5.99
C ALA A 141 3.70 7.03 -7.47
N LYS A 142 3.78 5.82 -8.03
CA LYS A 142 4.17 5.56 -9.42
C LYS A 142 3.29 4.51 -10.10
N THR A 143 3.11 4.66 -11.38
CA THR A 143 2.58 3.61 -12.28
C THR A 143 1.24 3.04 -11.83
N ASN A 144 0.16 3.82 -12.02
CA ASN A 144 -1.23 3.46 -11.73
C ASN A 144 -1.48 3.09 -10.25
N SER A 145 -0.66 3.57 -9.34
CA SER A 145 -0.82 3.30 -7.90
C SER A 145 -1.69 4.34 -7.21
N LYS A 146 -2.23 3.98 -6.04
CA LYS A 146 -3.06 4.86 -5.23
C LYS A 146 -2.61 4.87 -3.77
N MET A 147 -2.59 6.06 -3.18
CA MET A 147 -2.25 6.25 -1.77
C MET A 147 -3.27 7.20 -1.13
N TYR A 148 -3.82 6.80 0.02
CA TYR A 148 -4.65 7.64 0.87
C TYR A 148 -3.89 7.92 2.16
N VAL A 149 -3.59 9.21 2.40
CA VAL A 149 -2.84 9.62 3.59
C VAL A 149 -3.58 10.75 4.28
N LYS A 150 -3.75 10.61 5.60
CA LYS A 150 -4.30 11.65 6.46
C LYS A 150 -3.37 11.91 7.64
N GLY A 151 -3.59 13.01 8.37
CA GLY A 151 -2.80 13.37 9.54
C GLY A 151 -1.97 14.63 9.35
N SER A 152 -0.72 14.65 9.83
CA SER A 152 0.10 15.87 9.76
C SER A 152 1.59 15.60 9.62
N ALA A 153 2.29 16.58 9.01
CA ALA A 153 3.75 16.64 8.99
C ALA A 153 4.24 18.09 9.02
N ASP A 154 5.51 18.32 9.41
CA ASP A 154 6.11 19.63 9.24
C ASP A 154 6.55 19.82 7.79
N ASP A 155 7.31 18.89 7.24
CA ASP A 155 7.84 18.97 5.88
C ASP A 155 7.35 17.78 5.03
N LEU A 156 6.82 18.08 3.84
CA LEU A 156 6.36 17.10 2.86
C LEU A 156 7.24 17.11 1.61
N ASP A 157 7.83 15.96 1.24
CA ASP A 157 8.36 15.67 -0.09
C ASP A 157 7.38 14.76 -0.84
N TYR A 158 6.70 15.31 -1.84
CA TYR A 158 5.60 14.67 -2.55
C TYR A 158 5.98 14.40 -4.00
N ASN A 159 5.94 13.14 -4.42
CA ASN A 159 6.29 12.71 -5.76
C ASN A 159 5.21 11.78 -6.34
N ALA A 160 4.51 12.21 -7.40
CA ALA A 160 3.49 11.40 -8.07
C ALA A 160 3.71 11.37 -9.59
N PHE A 161 3.79 10.17 -10.15
CA PHE A 161 4.16 9.95 -11.55
C PHE A 161 3.33 8.87 -12.22
N THR A 162 3.07 9.03 -13.51
CA THR A 162 2.52 8.00 -14.40
C THR A 162 1.17 7.42 -13.91
N ASN A 163 0.12 8.25 -14.01
CA ASN A 163 -1.25 7.93 -13.60
C ASN A 163 -1.39 7.53 -12.11
N ALA A 164 -0.46 7.95 -11.27
CA ALA A 164 -0.56 7.71 -9.84
C ALA A 164 -1.43 8.76 -9.16
N GLU A 165 -2.01 8.39 -8.02
CA GLU A 165 -2.88 9.25 -7.24
C GLU A 165 -2.45 9.20 -5.77
N ILE A 166 -2.26 10.39 -5.16
CA ILE A 166 -2.07 10.53 -3.72
C ILE A 166 -3.18 11.43 -3.19
N ASP A 167 -4.16 10.84 -2.54
CA ASP A 167 -5.22 11.56 -1.85
C ASP A 167 -4.78 11.86 -0.42
N GLY A 168 -4.44 13.10 -0.19
CA GLY A 168 -4.09 13.69 1.10
C GLY A 168 -5.06 14.82 1.49
N GLU A 169 -6.33 14.75 1.09
CA GLU A 169 -7.32 15.81 1.41
C GLU A 169 -7.38 16.14 2.90
N ASN A 170 -7.08 15.16 3.76
CA ASN A 170 -7.02 15.30 5.21
C ASN A 170 -5.56 15.22 5.75
N LEU A 171 -4.58 15.53 4.93
CA LEU A 171 -3.17 15.67 5.31
C LEU A 171 -2.81 17.15 5.38
N VAL A 172 -2.42 17.60 6.58
CA VAL A 172 -2.01 18.99 6.83
C VAL A 172 -0.50 19.06 7.01
N VAL A 173 0.17 19.93 6.24
CA VAL A 173 1.61 20.11 6.31
C VAL A 173 1.99 21.57 6.41
N LYS A 174 3.12 21.92 7.04
CA LYS A 174 3.62 23.29 7.05
C LYS A 174 4.27 23.63 5.72
N ASN A 175 5.20 22.82 5.26
CA ASN A 175 5.94 23.04 4.03
C ASN A 175 5.75 21.86 3.08
N ALA A 176 5.54 22.14 1.80
CA ALA A 176 5.44 21.12 0.77
C ALA A 176 6.39 21.36 -0.40
N ASN A 177 7.12 20.33 -0.81
CA ASN A 177 7.87 20.27 -2.05
C ASN A 177 7.27 19.18 -2.94
N VAL A 178 6.65 19.57 -4.07
CA VAL A 178 5.85 18.67 -4.87
C VAL A 178 6.41 18.47 -6.27
N ARG A 179 6.35 17.26 -6.78
CA ARG A 179 6.63 16.93 -8.18
C ARG A 179 5.56 16.00 -8.71
N THR A 180 4.89 16.43 -9.77
CA THR A 180 3.90 15.60 -10.42
C THR A 180 4.04 15.66 -11.93
N ASN A 181 3.88 14.52 -12.60
CA ASN A 181 3.85 14.47 -14.05
C ASN A 181 3.05 13.26 -14.58
N THR A 182 2.86 13.24 -15.89
CA THR A 182 2.28 12.13 -16.65
C THR A 182 0.93 11.68 -16.08
N ASN A 183 -0.05 12.61 -16.08
CA ASN A 183 -1.43 12.43 -15.58
C ASN A 183 -1.54 12.04 -14.09
N ALA A 184 -0.51 12.21 -13.29
CA ALA A 184 -0.63 11.96 -11.87
C ALA A 184 -1.43 13.07 -11.17
N PHE A 185 -2.10 12.72 -10.09
CA PHE A 185 -2.98 13.62 -9.35
C PHE A 185 -2.70 13.55 -7.85
N GLY A 186 -2.90 14.69 -7.17
CA GLY A 186 -2.82 14.69 -5.73
C GLY A 186 -3.46 15.88 -5.04
N THR A 187 -3.75 15.67 -3.75
CA THR A 187 -4.37 16.66 -2.85
C THR A 187 -3.65 16.70 -1.52
N PHE A 188 -3.61 17.85 -0.86
CA PHE A 188 -3.19 18.06 0.53
C PHE A 188 -3.50 19.49 1.00
N GLU A 189 -3.32 19.75 2.30
CA GLU A 189 -3.38 21.10 2.87
C GLU A 189 -1.98 21.57 3.26
N VAL A 190 -1.61 22.82 2.88
CA VAL A 190 -0.32 23.41 3.17
C VAL A 190 -0.47 24.79 3.82
N LEU A 191 0.32 25.07 4.88
CA LEU A 191 0.13 26.22 5.73
C LEU A 191 1.15 27.36 5.51
N GLU A 192 2.43 27.04 5.24
CA GLU A 192 3.51 28.03 5.24
C GLU A 192 4.20 28.20 3.88
N SER A 193 4.58 27.09 3.22
CA SER A 193 5.25 27.21 1.92
C SER A 193 4.95 26.03 0.98
N LEU A 194 4.71 26.37 -0.29
CA LEU A 194 4.51 25.43 -1.38
C LEU A 194 5.55 25.67 -2.46
N LYS A 195 6.37 24.64 -2.76
CA LYS A 195 7.31 24.63 -3.87
C LYS A 195 7.06 23.44 -4.76
N GLY A 196 7.36 23.57 -6.05
CA GLY A 196 7.38 22.40 -6.87
C GLY A 196 7.07 22.57 -8.34
N THR A 197 6.82 21.43 -8.98
CA THR A 197 6.59 21.35 -10.42
C THR A 197 5.44 20.42 -10.77
N ALA A 198 4.59 20.84 -11.71
CA ALA A 198 3.63 20.00 -12.39
C ALA A 198 3.91 20.01 -13.90
N ALA A 199 3.99 18.83 -14.49
CA ALA A 199 4.27 18.69 -15.90
C ALA A 199 3.43 17.58 -16.55
N THR A 200 3.32 17.60 -17.87
CA THR A 200 2.71 16.52 -18.64
C THR A 200 1.34 16.09 -18.08
N ARG A 201 0.44 17.07 -17.91
CA ARG A 201 -0.91 16.90 -17.32
C ARG A 201 -0.93 16.36 -15.88
N GLY A 202 0.18 16.45 -15.14
CA GLY A 202 0.18 16.25 -13.69
C GLY A 202 -0.62 17.35 -12.99
N ARG A 203 -1.36 17.01 -11.94
CA ARG A 203 -2.21 17.97 -11.22
C ARG A 203 -2.02 17.84 -9.73
N ILE A 204 -1.87 18.99 -9.07
CA ILE A 204 -1.92 19.12 -7.62
C ILE A 204 -3.04 20.10 -7.29
N LYS A 205 -3.88 19.71 -6.35
CA LYS A 205 -4.84 20.58 -5.70
C LYS A 205 -4.47 20.72 -4.23
N TYR A 206 -4.39 21.96 -3.76
CA TYR A 206 -4.06 22.20 -2.35
C TYR A 206 -5.09 23.07 -1.66
N LYS A 207 -5.22 22.91 -0.35
CA LYS A 207 -5.94 23.81 0.56
C LYS A 207 -4.94 24.62 1.37
N GLY A 208 -5.39 25.72 1.98
CA GLY A 208 -4.59 26.57 2.83
C GLY A 208 -4.13 27.83 2.12
N ASP A 209 -3.53 28.75 2.89
CA ASP A 209 -3.06 30.06 2.40
C ASP A 209 -1.55 30.21 2.72
N PRO A 210 -0.66 29.48 2.03
CA PRO A 210 0.76 29.49 2.32
C PRO A 210 1.40 30.83 1.97
N ASP A 211 2.20 31.40 2.89
CA ASP A 211 2.89 32.68 2.71
C ASP A 211 3.83 32.71 1.49
N LYS A 212 4.33 31.53 1.07
CA LYS A 212 5.31 31.41 -0.03
C LYS A 212 4.89 30.36 -1.03
N ILE A 213 4.71 30.78 -2.29
CA ILE A 213 4.42 29.87 -3.40
C ILE A 213 5.48 30.05 -4.48
N ASP A 214 6.23 28.98 -4.78
CA ASP A 214 7.23 28.90 -5.86
C ASP A 214 6.97 27.63 -6.69
N VAL A 215 6.04 27.73 -7.63
CA VAL A 215 5.60 26.60 -8.45
C VAL A 215 5.86 26.85 -9.93
N LYS A 216 6.14 25.77 -10.67
CA LYS A 216 6.34 25.78 -12.12
C LYS A 216 5.43 24.78 -12.78
N GLU A 217 4.72 25.24 -13.80
CA GLU A 217 3.81 24.46 -14.60
C GLU A 217 4.30 24.35 -16.04
N SER A 218 4.17 23.16 -16.64
CA SER A 218 4.55 22.92 -18.03
C SER A 218 3.75 21.79 -18.65
N ILE A 219 3.60 21.82 -19.96
CA ILE A 219 2.95 20.75 -20.76
C ILE A 219 1.59 20.33 -20.17
N GLY A 220 0.75 21.34 -19.80
CA GLY A 220 -0.58 21.10 -19.24
C GLY A 220 -0.57 20.57 -17.78
N GLY A 221 0.53 20.71 -17.07
CA GLY A 221 0.56 20.52 -15.63
C GLY A 221 -0.12 21.68 -14.89
N VAL A 222 -0.74 21.42 -13.75
CA VAL A 222 -1.50 22.41 -12.96
C VAL A 222 -1.23 22.22 -11.46
N ILE A 223 -1.02 23.34 -10.74
CA ILE A 223 -0.99 23.38 -9.28
C ILE A 223 -1.93 24.50 -8.85
N GLU A 224 -3.07 24.16 -8.27
CA GLU A 224 -4.15 25.10 -7.97
C GLU A 224 -4.72 24.90 -6.57
N GLU A 225 -5.21 25.96 -5.96
CA GLU A 225 -6.02 25.93 -4.74
C GLU A 225 -7.45 25.45 -5.05
N PHE A 226 -8.11 24.76 -4.09
CA PHE A 226 -9.49 24.28 -4.25
C PHE A 226 -10.33 24.41 -2.96
#